data_62dd7b9c6391263e48b9639a2fa57345
#
_entry.id   62dd7b9c6391263e48b9639a2fa57345
#
_cell.length_a   1.000
_cell.length_b   1.000
_cell.length_c   1.000
_cell.angle_alpha   90.00
_cell.angle_beta   90.00
_cell.angle_gamma   90.00
#
_symmetry.space_group_name_H-M   'P 1'
#
loop_
_entity.id
_entity.type
_entity.pdbx_description
1 polymer ?
#
loop_
_entity_poly.entity_id
_entity_poly.type
_entity_poly.pdbx_seq_one_letter_code
_entity_poly.pdbx_strand_id
1 'polypeptide(L)'
;MNASPQRRDAFYALQTESAKLAPIQDVKTRWNSTFLMLRRAKRLRPYFTPFCDEYERSDLALDDDEWRQIEYLLWITQPFFEFTLELSKTKDATTHHVFKIYNKLFEHLEQSITQLRRKRVPWKTNMLQALEAAQQKLKDYYAETDDIRGDLYAIGTMLAPTNKLRFFQTDEWEEQWAQRYRRSFQDYLIPYKARLGSTQTSLPYQSSKRSGSRLDMMLGSQQPDNLSRDKLS
;
A
#
# COMPACT_ATOMS: atom_id res chain seq x y z
N MET A 1 22.81 1.15 22.03
CA MET A 1 23.47 -0.05 21.46
C MET A 1 24.51 0.28 20.41
N ASN A 2 24.26 1.16 19.46
CA ASN A 2 25.24 1.46 18.40
C ASN A 2 26.53 2.15 18.88
N ALA A 3 26.53 2.74 20.08
CA ALA A 3 27.69 3.47 20.62
C ALA A 3 28.67 2.59 21.44
N SER A 4 28.32 1.32 21.73
CA SER A 4 29.15 0.40 22.49
C SER A 4 29.19 -0.98 21.85
N PRO A 5 30.34 -1.41 21.31
CA PRO A 5 30.51 -2.77 20.79
C PRO A 5 30.16 -3.85 21.84
N GLN A 6 30.55 -3.65 23.07
CA GLN A 6 30.30 -4.59 24.18
C GLN A 6 28.78 -4.80 24.42
N ARG A 7 27.98 -3.72 24.46
CA ARG A 7 26.54 -3.82 24.63
C ARG A 7 25.85 -4.48 23.41
N ARG A 8 26.39 -4.26 22.22
CA ARG A 8 25.91 -4.92 21.03
C ARG A 8 26.17 -6.42 21.08
N ASP A 9 27.38 -6.82 21.48
CA ASP A 9 27.76 -8.22 21.57
C ASP A 9 26.99 -8.93 22.69
N ALA A 10 26.72 -8.29 23.81
CA ALA A 10 25.84 -8.78 24.87
C ALA A 10 24.39 -8.97 24.35
N PHE A 11 23.84 -7.99 23.61
CA PHE A 11 22.53 -8.15 23.00
C PHE A 11 22.46 -9.30 21.99
N TYR A 12 23.52 -9.53 21.23
CA TYR A 12 23.60 -10.67 20.32
C TYR A 12 23.71 -12.00 21.07
N ALA A 13 24.39 -12.03 22.22
CA ALA A 13 24.49 -13.23 23.03
C ALA A 13 23.14 -13.72 23.56
N LEU A 14 22.21 -12.82 23.84
CA LEU A 14 20.85 -13.17 24.26
C LEU A 14 20.03 -13.87 23.17
N GLN A 15 20.35 -13.68 21.89
CA GLN A 15 19.59 -14.23 20.79
C GLN A 15 19.96 -15.70 20.56
N THR A 16 18.94 -16.56 20.49
CA THR A 16 19.10 -18.01 20.26
C THR A 16 19.20 -18.37 18.78
N GLU A 17 18.69 -17.49 17.89
CA GLU A 17 18.72 -17.71 16.45
C GLU A 17 20.15 -17.63 15.88
N SER A 18 20.43 -18.40 14.82
CA SER A 18 21.74 -18.41 14.15
C SER A 18 22.09 -17.07 13.51
N ALA A 19 21.08 -16.37 12.95
CA ALA A 19 21.26 -15.05 12.37
C ALA A 19 20.95 -13.96 13.39
N LYS A 20 22.00 -13.39 13.98
CA LYS A 20 21.87 -12.29 14.96
C LYS A 20 21.37 -11.01 14.30
N LEU A 21 20.37 -10.38 14.91
CA LEU A 21 19.72 -9.19 14.40
C LEU A 21 20.01 -7.97 15.29
N ALA A 22 20.44 -6.88 14.67
CA ALA A 22 20.53 -5.58 15.35
C ALA A 22 19.20 -4.82 15.28
N PRO A 23 18.86 -4.00 16.29
CA PRO A 23 17.84 -2.98 16.17
C PRO A 23 18.13 -2.04 14.99
N ILE A 24 17.07 -1.61 14.31
CA ILE A 24 17.16 -0.64 13.22
C ILE A 24 16.87 0.74 13.82
N GLN A 25 17.68 1.73 13.45
CA GLN A 25 17.44 3.12 13.82
C GLN A 25 16.49 3.76 12.81
N ASP A 26 15.59 4.59 13.30
CA ASP A 26 14.70 5.38 12.45
C ASP A 26 15.45 6.50 11.72
N VAL A 27 15.05 6.77 10.49
CA VAL A 27 15.55 7.88 9.68
C VAL A 27 14.39 8.84 9.43
N LYS A 28 14.33 9.93 10.17
CA LYS A 28 13.21 10.90 10.20
C LYS A 28 12.70 11.37 8.83
N THR A 29 13.57 11.37 7.82
CA THR A 29 13.21 11.78 6.44
C THR A 29 12.58 10.66 5.61
N ARG A 30 12.47 9.44 6.13
CA ARG A 30 11.97 8.26 5.41
C ARG A 30 10.93 7.53 6.26
N TRP A 31 9.66 7.78 6.03
CA TRP A 31 8.58 7.13 6.79
C TRP A 31 8.64 5.59 6.79
N ASN A 32 9.15 4.98 5.70
CA ASN A 32 9.38 3.54 5.62
C ASN A 32 10.36 3.04 6.68
N SER A 33 11.28 3.88 7.16
CA SER A 33 12.25 3.48 8.19
C SER A 33 11.59 3.27 9.53
N THR A 34 10.59 4.07 9.89
CA THR A 34 9.80 3.89 11.11
C THR A 34 9.08 2.54 11.10
N PHE A 35 8.44 2.17 9.99
CA PHE A 35 7.82 0.86 9.84
C PHE A 35 8.83 -0.28 10.00
N LEU A 36 9.98 -0.17 9.35
CA LEU A 36 11.05 -1.18 9.43
C LEU A 36 11.64 -1.29 10.83
N MET A 37 11.83 -0.15 11.52
CA MET A 37 12.27 -0.11 12.91
C MET A 37 11.28 -0.84 13.83
N LEU A 38 10.00 -0.50 13.76
CA LEU A 38 8.96 -1.13 14.59
C LEU A 38 8.83 -2.63 14.30
N ARG A 39 8.88 -3.03 13.02
CA ARG A 39 8.86 -4.43 12.61
C ARG A 39 10.05 -5.21 13.14
N ARG A 40 11.24 -4.61 13.14
CA ARG A 40 12.45 -5.18 13.71
C ARG A 40 12.34 -5.25 15.23
N ALA A 41 11.84 -4.22 15.88
CA ALA A 41 11.63 -4.18 17.33
C ALA A 41 10.67 -5.30 17.78
N LYS A 42 9.54 -5.48 17.07
CA LYS A 42 8.61 -6.60 17.36
C LYS A 42 9.30 -7.96 17.29
N ARG A 43 10.14 -8.19 16.30
CA ARG A 43 10.92 -9.45 16.20
C ARG A 43 11.92 -9.64 17.32
N LEU A 44 12.48 -8.55 17.82
CA LEU A 44 13.47 -8.55 18.89
C LEU A 44 12.85 -8.43 20.30
N ARG A 45 11.53 -8.35 20.42
CA ARG A 45 10.80 -8.19 21.69
C ARG A 45 11.29 -9.17 22.79
N PRO A 46 11.50 -10.47 22.53
CA PRO A 46 11.91 -11.41 23.58
C PRO A 46 13.26 -11.09 24.22
N TYR A 47 14.07 -10.30 23.55
CA TYR A 47 15.45 -9.98 23.98
C TYR A 47 15.57 -8.58 24.58
N PHE A 48 14.57 -7.70 24.39
CA PHE A 48 14.65 -6.33 24.91
C PHE A 48 14.50 -6.27 26.43
N THR A 49 13.50 -6.93 26.99
CA THR A 49 13.30 -6.91 28.46
C THR A 49 14.51 -7.49 29.21
N PRO A 50 14.99 -8.71 28.90
CA PRO A 50 16.19 -9.23 29.56
C PRO A 50 17.42 -8.33 29.40
N PHE A 51 17.59 -7.69 28.25
CA PHE A 51 18.68 -6.76 28.02
C PHE A 51 18.57 -5.49 28.86
N CYS A 52 17.36 -4.93 28.98
CA CYS A 52 17.11 -3.75 29.82
C CYS A 52 17.34 -4.05 31.29
N ASP A 53 16.94 -5.23 31.75
CA ASP A 53 17.15 -5.66 33.16
C ASP A 53 18.61 -5.85 33.48
N GLU A 54 19.40 -6.48 32.57
CA GLU A 54 20.86 -6.68 32.74
C GLU A 54 21.60 -5.36 32.87
N TYR A 55 21.15 -4.30 32.19
CA TYR A 55 21.78 -2.98 32.21
C TYR A 55 21.10 -1.96 33.11
N GLU A 56 20.23 -2.40 34.02
CA GLU A 56 19.49 -1.54 34.97
C GLU A 56 18.73 -0.40 34.25
N ARG A 57 18.15 -0.70 33.08
CA ARG A 57 17.42 0.24 32.22
C ARG A 57 15.99 -0.19 32.01
N SER A 58 15.34 -0.66 33.07
CA SER A 58 13.91 -1.04 33.05
C SER A 58 13.00 0.13 32.66
N ASP A 59 13.48 1.38 32.81
CA ASP A 59 12.84 2.59 32.32
C ASP A 59 12.66 2.62 30.79
N LEU A 60 13.41 1.82 30.03
CA LEU A 60 13.34 1.68 28.59
C LEU A 60 12.59 0.40 28.14
N ALA A 61 12.20 -0.45 29.07
CA ALA A 61 11.40 -1.62 28.75
C ALA A 61 9.96 -1.20 28.45
N LEU A 62 9.41 -1.70 27.35
CA LEU A 62 8.03 -1.46 26.98
C LEU A 62 7.11 -2.45 27.66
N ASP A 63 5.97 -1.98 28.15
CA ASP A 63 4.94 -2.82 28.72
C ASP A 63 4.08 -3.53 27.64
N ASP A 64 3.17 -4.40 28.05
CA ASP A 64 2.33 -5.16 27.13
C ASP A 64 1.35 -4.28 26.37
N ASP A 65 0.88 -3.16 26.92
CA ASP A 65 -0.02 -2.24 26.23
C ASP A 65 0.74 -1.44 25.17
N GLU A 66 1.95 -1.02 25.45
CA GLU A 66 2.84 -0.36 24.49
C GLU A 66 3.21 -1.31 23.33
N TRP A 67 3.48 -2.58 23.61
CA TRP A 67 3.71 -3.59 22.56
C TRP A 67 2.47 -3.83 21.72
N ARG A 68 1.26 -3.86 22.30
CA ARG A 68 0.00 -3.94 21.54
C ARG A 68 -0.22 -2.72 20.65
N GLN A 69 0.15 -1.53 21.14
CA GLN A 69 0.11 -0.31 20.33
C GLN A 69 1.06 -0.36 19.15
N ILE A 70 2.28 -0.85 19.34
CA ILE A 70 3.26 -1.07 18.26
C ILE A 70 2.72 -2.07 17.23
N GLU A 71 2.13 -3.17 17.67
CA GLU A 71 1.52 -4.17 16.77
C GLU A 71 0.37 -3.57 15.96
N TYR A 72 -0.44 -2.75 16.58
CA TYR A 72 -1.52 -2.04 15.91
C TYR A 72 -1.01 -1.03 14.89
N LEU A 73 0.03 -0.26 15.21
CA LEU A 73 0.70 0.66 14.29
C LEU A 73 1.30 -0.09 13.09
N LEU A 74 1.94 -1.22 13.31
CA LEU A 74 2.46 -2.06 12.23
C LEU A 74 1.36 -2.54 11.30
N TRP A 75 0.22 -2.98 11.85
CA TRP A 75 -0.92 -3.43 11.06
C TRP A 75 -1.52 -2.29 10.23
N ILE A 76 -1.68 -1.09 10.81
CA ILE A 76 -2.21 0.09 10.12
C ILE A 76 -1.28 0.54 8.98
N THR A 77 0.03 0.58 9.23
CA THR A 77 1.00 1.14 8.28
C THR A 77 1.48 0.14 7.23
N GLN A 78 1.21 -1.16 7.42
CA GLN A 78 1.67 -2.21 6.50
C GLN A 78 1.20 -2.00 5.05
N PRO A 79 -0.09 -1.74 4.74
CA PRO A 79 -0.50 -1.53 3.35
C PRO A 79 0.19 -0.33 2.70
N PHE A 80 0.41 0.75 3.43
CA PHE A 80 1.13 1.92 2.93
C PHE A 80 2.58 1.57 2.57
N PHE A 81 3.25 0.80 3.43
CA PHE A 81 4.60 0.31 3.18
C PHE A 81 4.67 -0.57 1.93
N GLU A 82 3.76 -1.54 1.81
CA GLU A 82 3.73 -2.49 0.71
C GLU A 82 3.43 -1.81 -0.62
N PHE A 83 2.42 -0.93 -0.68
CA PHE A 83 2.10 -0.18 -1.89
C PHE A 83 3.23 0.77 -2.30
N THR A 84 3.90 1.41 -1.34
CA THR A 84 5.07 2.25 -1.65
C THR A 84 6.19 1.44 -2.29
N LEU A 85 6.49 0.26 -1.78
CA LEU A 85 7.50 -0.62 -2.36
C LEU A 85 7.13 -1.05 -3.78
N GLU A 86 5.86 -1.42 -4.01
CA GLU A 86 5.41 -1.87 -5.32
C GLU A 86 5.39 -0.73 -6.35
N LEU A 87 4.93 0.47 -5.96
CA LEU A 87 4.93 1.65 -6.83
C LEU A 87 6.34 2.18 -7.15
N SER A 88 7.31 1.90 -6.28
CA SER A 88 8.70 2.32 -6.49
C SER A 88 9.48 1.43 -7.46
N LYS A 89 8.87 0.35 -7.97
CA LYS A 89 9.50 -0.51 -8.97
C LYS A 89 9.53 0.17 -10.33
N THR A 90 10.71 0.25 -10.93
CA THR A 90 10.93 0.96 -12.20
C THR A 90 10.64 0.12 -13.44
N LYS A 91 10.48 -1.20 -13.30
CA LYS A 91 10.32 -2.13 -14.44
C LYS A 91 8.88 -2.28 -14.92
N ASP A 92 7.90 -1.96 -14.07
CA ASP A 92 6.49 -2.14 -14.37
C ASP A 92 5.77 -0.80 -14.49
N ALA A 93 4.79 -0.71 -15.39
CA ALA A 93 3.90 0.44 -15.45
C ALA A 93 2.93 0.38 -14.26
N THR A 94 2.99 1.36 -13.36
CA THR A 94 2.22 1.38 -12.11
C THR A 94 1.08 2.39 -12.11
N THR A 95 1.00 3.27 -13.11
CA THR A 95 0.04 4.37 -13.22
C THR A 95 -1.42 3.90 -13.12
N HIS A 96 -1.73 2.75 -13.69
CA HIS A 96 -3.08 2.17 -13.70
C HIS A 96 -3.55 1.60 -12.34
N HIS A 97 -2.66 1.53 -11.35
CA HIS A 97 -3.00 1.06 -10.01
C HIS A 97 -3.38 2.19 -9.04
N VAL A 98 -3.12 3.46 -9.40
CA VAL A 98 -3.24 4.59 -8.48
C VAL A 98 -4.62 4.66 -7.83
N PHE A 99 -5.71 4.64 -8.61
CA PHE A 99 -7.06 4.69 -8.06
C PHE A 99 -7.39 3.50 -7.15
N LYS A 100 -7.01 2.28 -7.58
CA LYS A 100 -7.22 1.08 -6.76
C LYS A 100 -6.48 1.13 -5.43
N ILE A 101 -5.26 1.68 -5.44
CA ILE A 101 -4.45 1.83 -4.23
C ILE A 101 -5.12 2.83 -3.28
N TYR A 102 -5.57 3.98 -3.77
CA TYR A 102 -6.30 4.93 -2.94
C TYR A 102 -7.55 4.32 -2.34
N ASN A 103 -8.38 3.63 -3.12
CA ASN A 103 -9.58 2.96 -2.63
C ASN A 103 -9.24 1.94 -1.52
N LYS A 104 -8.22 1.10 -1.73
CA LYS A 104 -7.78 0.14 -0.72
C LYS A 104 -7.25 0.79 0.56
N LEU A 105 -6.55 1.91 0.45
CA LEU A 105 -6.08 2.66 1.62
C LEU A 105 -7.24 3.33 2.37
N PHE A 106 -8.24 3.88 1.66
CA PHE A 106 -9.45 4.42 2.28
C PHE A 106 -10.23 3.34 3.02
N GLU A 107 -10.54 2.22 2.36
CA GLU A 107 -11.20 1.07 2.98
C GLU A 107 -10.47 0.62 4.25
N HIS A 108 -9.14 0.49 4.18
CA HIS A 108 -8.31 0.06 5.30
C HIS A 108 -8.40 1.02 6.49
N LEU A 109 -8.32 2.34 6.26
CA LEU A 109 -8.45 3.34 7.33
C LEU A 109 -9.86 3.37 7.91
N GLU A 110 -10.92 3.29 7.10
CA GLU A 110 -12.30 3.27 7.55
C GLU A 110 -12.62 2.05 8.40
N GLN A 111 -12.19 0.87 7.96
CA GLN A 111 -12.30 -0.36 8.74
C GLN A 111 -11.53 -0.28 10.04
N SER A 112 -10.32 0.30 10.02
CA SER A 112 -9.46 0.48 11.19
C SER A 112 -10.12 1.40 12.22
N ILE A 113 -10.66 2.53 11.81
CA ILE A 113 -11.40 3.47 12.66
C ILE A 113 -12.62 2.77 13.27
N THR A 114 -13.41 2.08 12.45
CA THR A 114 -14.61 1.38 12.89
C THR A 114 -14.30 0.29 13.90
N GLN A 115 -13.26 -0.51 13.67
CA GLN A 115 -12.82 -1.55 14.59
C GLN A 115 -12.28 -0.97 15.91
N LEU A 116 -11.46 0.10 15.82
CA LEU A 116 -10.87 0.71 17.00
C LEU A 116 -11.92 1.37 17.90
N ARG A 117 -12.98 1.94 17.32
CA ARG A 117 -14.11 2.51 18.10
C ARG A 117 -14.76 1.48 19.02
N ARG A 118 -14.71 0.20 18.67
CA ARG A 118 -15.27 -0.91 19.48
C ARG A 118 -14.30 -1.47 20.52
N LYS A 119 -13.01 -1.16 20.42
CA LYS A 119 -11.99 -1.66 21.36
C LYS A 119 -11.95 -0.84 22.65
N ARG A 120 -11.53 -1.49 23.73
CA ARG A 120 -11.28 -0.86 25.04
C ARG A 120 -9.78 -0.95 25.33
N VAL A 121 -9.03 0.05 24.88
CA VAL A 121 -7.59 0.15 25.07
C VAL A 121 -7.21 1.56 25.52
N PRO A 122 -6.18 1.74 26.37
CA PRO A 122 -5.81 3.04 26.94
C PRO A 122 -5.48 4.08 25.85
N TRP A 123 -4.80 3.67 24.79
CA TRP A 123 -4.35 4.51 23.69
C TRP A 123 -5.39 4.79 22.60
N LYS A 124 -6.66 4.39 22.81
CA LYS A 124 -7.75 4.49 21.81
C LYS A 124 -7.95 5.91 21.28
N THR A 125 -8.07 6.88 22.19
CA THR A 125 -8.40 8.26 21.80
C THR A 125 -7.34 8.87 20.89
N ASN A 126 -6.07 8.77 21.29
CA ASN A 126 -4.96 9.30 20.51
C ASN A 126 -4.83 8.60 19.15
N MET A 127 -5.05 7.30 19.13
CA MET A 127 -4.96 6.52 17.88
C MET A 127 -6.12 6.83 16.94
N LEU A 128 -7.34 7.05 17.44
CA LEU A 128 -8.48 7.48 16.61
C LEU A 128 -8.21 8.85 15.98
N GLN A 129 -7.73 9.82 16.75
CA GLN A 129 -7.35 11.12 16.22
C GLN A 129 -6.28 11.01 15.12
N ALA A 130 -5.27 10.17 15.34
CA ALA A 130 -4.23 9.93 14.34
C ALA A 130 -4.78 9.29 13.06
N LEU A 131 -5.68 8.31 13.17
CA LEU A 131 -6.31 7.67 12.01
C LEU A 131 -7.23 8.62 11.24
N GLU A 132 -8.02 9.44 11.93
CA GLU A 132 -8.89 10.44 11.32
C GLU A 132 -8.06 11.51 10.60
N ALA A 133 -6.95 11.95 11.20
CA ALA A 133 -6.00 12.87 10.56
C ALA A 133 -5.32 12.25 9.34
N ALA A 134 -4.94 10.96 9.42
CA ALA A 134 -4.37 10.23 8.29
C ALA A 134 -5.38 10.07 7.15
N GLN A 135 -6.65 9.78 7.45
CA GLN A 135 -7.72 9.69 6.45
C GLN A 135 -7.95 11.04 5.77
N GLN A 136 -7.99 12.14 6.54
CA GLN A 136 -8.12 13.48 5.96
C GLN A 136 -6.94 13.80 5.05
N LYS A 137 -5.72 13.53 5.50
CA LYS A 137 -4.51 13.75 4.69
C LYS A 137 -4.50 12.92 3.41
N LEU A 138 -4.98 11.69 3.47
CA LEU A 138 -5.13 10.85 2.28
C LEU A 138 -6.15 11.44 1.29
N LYS A 139 -7.27 11.99 1.78
CA LYS A 139 -8.27 12.70 0.96
C LYS A 139 -7.67 13.94 0.27
N ASP A 140 -6.89 14.73 1.01
CA ASP A 140 -6.22 15.92 0.45
C ASP A 140 -5.29 15.53 -0.71
N TYR A 141 -4.45 14.51 -0.52
CA TYR A 141 -3.57 14.00 -1.56
C TYR A 141 -4.31 13.38 -2.75
N TYR A 142 -5.43 12.71 -2.49
CA TYR A 142 -6.25 12.18 -3.57
C TYR A 142 -6.85 13.28 -4.42
N ALA A 143 -7.43 14.31 -3.79
CA ALA A 143 -7.99 15.47 -4.49
C ALA A 143 -6.91 16.20 -5.32
N GLU A 144 -5.74 16.47 -4.74
CA GLU A 144 -4.62 17.08 -5.44
C GLU A 144 -4.12 16.22 -6.62
N THR A 145 -4.11 14.90 -6.45
CA THR A 145 -3.73 13.95 -7.50
C THR A 145 -4.73 13.98 -8.66
N ASP A 146 -6.03 14.04 -8.36
CA ASP A 146 -7.08 14.10 -9.37
C ASP A 146 -7.09 15.44 -10.12
N ASP A 147 -6.93 16.55 -9.41
CA ASP A 147 -6.89 17.88 -10.01
C ASP A 147 -5.71 18.07 -10.98
N ILE A 148 -4.53 17.58 -10.62
CA ILE A 148 -3.31 17.80 -11.40
C ILE A 148 -3.14 16.78 -12.52
N ARG A 149 -3.44 15.51 -12.27
CA ARG A 149 -3.13 14.38 -13.16
C ARG A 149 -4.19 13.29 -13.23
N GLY A 150 -5.41 13.54 -12.76
CA GLY A 150 -6.48 12.56 -12.75
C GLY A 150 -6.73 11.94 -14.12
N ASP A 151 -6.75 12.72 -15.16
CA ASP A 151 -6.91 12.26 -16.53
C ASP A 151 -5.79 11.30 -16.98
N LEU A 152 -4.54 11.55 -16.58
CA LEU A 152 -3.42 10.67 -16.91
C LEU A 152 -3.55 9.30 -16.21
N TYR A 153 -3.95 9.28 -14.96
CA TYR A 153 -4.17 8.04 -14.23
C TYR A 153 -5.39 7.28 -14.77
N ALA A 154 -6.43 7.99 -15.16
CA ALA A 154 -7.61 7.39 -15.80
C ALA A 154 -7.25 6.78 -17.16
N ILE A 155 -6.50 7.49 -18.00
CA ILE A 155 -6.00 6.97 -19.28
C ILE A 155 -5.14 5.73 -19.07
N GLY A 156 -4.20 5.76 -18.11
CA GLY A 156 -3.38 4.61 -17.73
C GLY A 156 -4.24 3.41 -17.31
N THR A 157 -5.29 3.64 -16.53
CA THR A 157 -6.25 2.62 -16.09
C THR A 157 -7.03 2.02 -17.26
N MET A 158 -7.49 2.84 -18.20
CA MET A 158 -8.21 2.38 -19.39
C MET A 158 -7.34 1.61 -20.38
N LEU A 159 -6.06 1.96 -20.46
CA LEU A 159 -5.08 1.24 -21.29
C LEU A 159 -4.64 -0.09 -20.69
N ALA A 160 -4.85 -0.31 -19.39
CA ALA A 160 -4.51 -1.57 -18.75
C ALA A 160 -5.43 -2.70 -19.24
N PRO A 161 -4.89 -3.84 -19.74
CA PRO A 161 -5.69 -4.93 -20.30
C PRO A 161 -6.72 -5.51 -19.34
N THR A 162 -6.44 -5.47 -18.04
CA THR A 162 -7.29 -6.00 -16.96
C THR A 162 -8.44 -5.08 -16.58
N ASN A 163 -8.28 -3.78 -16.74
CA ASN A 163 -9.21 -2.77 -16.22
C ASN A 163 -10.14 -2.22 -17.30
N LYS A 164 -9.56 -1.66 -18.36
CA LYS A 164 -10.28 -1.02 -19.47
C LYS A 164 -11.29 0.01 -18.93
N LEU A 165 -12.33 0.32 -19.72
CA LEU A 165 -13.43 1.21 -19.30
C LEU A 165 -14.30 0.63 -18.18
N ARG A 166 -14.28 -0.70 -17.97
CA ARG A 166 -15.11 -1.37 -16.95
C ARG A 166 -14.78 -0.89 -15.53
N PHE A 167 -13.56 -0.46 -15.27
CA PHE A 167 -13.16 0.05 -13.97
C PHE A 167 -14.01 1.25 -13.53
N PHE A 168 -14.36 2.13 -14.45
CA PHE A 168 -15.19 3.32 -14.18
C PHE A 168 -16.70 3.09 -14.33
N GLN A 169 -17.12 1.85 -14.57
CA GLN A 169 -18.53 1.47 -14.71
C GLN A 169 -19.07 0.73 -13.48
N THR A 170 -18.32 0.70 -12.39
CA THR A 170 -18.74 0.13 -11.11
C THR A 170 -19.49 1.17 -10.29
N ASP A 171 -20.33 0.73 -9.33
CA ASP A 171 -21.08 1.59 -8.42
C ASP A 171 -20.20 2.50 -7.54
N GLU A 172 -18.90 2.27 -7.54
CA GLU A 172 -17.91 3.10 -6.83
C GLU A 172 -17.66 4.46 -7.51
N TRP A 173 -18.10 4.62 -8.78
CA TRP A 173 -17.85 5.82 -9.59
C TRP A 173 -19.14 6.50 -9.97
N GLU A 174 -19.24 7.79 -9.66
CA GLU A 174 -20.33 8.62 -10.18
C GLU A 174 -20.21 8.75 -11.72
N GLU A 175 -21.34 8.69 -12.42
CA GLU A 175 -21.38 8.68 -13.88
C GLU A 175 -20.67 9.87 -14.53
N GLN A 176 -20.70 11.05 -13.87
CA GLN A 176 -20.02 12.25 -14.35
C GLN A 176 -18.49 12.06 -14.48
N TRP A 177 -17.86 11.32 -13.55
CA TRP A 177 -16.43 11.02 -13.61
C TRP A 177 -16.10 10.03 -14.71
N ALA A 178 -16.91 9.00 -14.86
CA ALA A 178 -16.77 8.03 -15.94
C ALA A 178 -16.86 8.69 -17.32
N GLN A 179 -17.80 9.64 -17.50
CA GLN A 179 -17.96 10.40 -18.74
C GLN A 179 -16.77 11.37 -18.96
N ARG A 180 -16.31 12.09 -17.93
CA ARG A 180 -15.13 12.97 -18.00
C ARG A 180 -13.92 12.19 -18.47
N TYR A 181 -13.58 11.10 -17.79
CA TYR A 181 -12.39 10.30 -18.11
C TYR A 181 -12.49 9.62 -19.48
N ARG A 182 -13.69 9.18 -19.89
CA ARG A 182 -13.91 8.65 -21.24
C ARG A 182 -13.63 9.71 -22.31
N ARG A 183 -14.05 10.93 -22.08
CA ARG A 183 -13.77 12.06 -23.01
C ARG A 183 -12.28 12.34 -23.09
N SER A 184 -11.62 12.50 -21.96
CA SER A 184 -10.15 12.71 -21.89
C SER A 184 -9.38 11.59 -22.60
N PHE A 185 -9.83 10.36 -22.48
CA PHE A 185 -9.23 9.22 -23.19
C PHE A 185 -9.43 9.31 -24.71
N GLN A 186 -10.61 9.72 -25.17
CA GLN A 186 -10.89 9.91 -26.59
C GLN A 186 -10.00 11.01 -27.18
N ASP A 187 -9.85 12.13 -26.47
CA ASP A 187 -9.02 13.25 -26.88
C ASP A 187 -7.53 12.84 -26.93
N TYR A 188 -7.09 12.08 -25.94
CA TYR A 188 -5.72 11.51 -25.90
C TYR A 188 -5.43 10.62 -27.11
N LEU A 189 -6.43 9.92 -27.65
CA LEU A 189 -6.26 9.00 -28.80
C LEU A 189 -6.21 9.72 -30.15
N ILE A 190 -6.66 10.97 -30.26
CA ILE A 190 -6.73 11.70 -31.53
C ILE A 190 -5.41 11.68 -32.32
N PRO A 191 -4.24 12.09 -31.74
CA PRO A 191 -2.99 12.10 -32.47
C PRO A 191 -2.51 10.70 -32.88
N TYR A 192 -2.87 9.66 -32.15
CA TYR A 192 -2.52 8.28 -32.48
C TYR A 192 -3.40 7.75 -33.65
N LYS A 193 -4.69 8.05 -33.64
CA LYS A 193 -5.60 7.69 -34.75
C LYS A 193 -5.19 8.38 -36.04
N ALA A 194 -4.79 9.64 -35.99
CA ALA A 194 -4.29 10.37 -37.17
C ALA A 194 -3.04 9.71 -37.78
N ARG A 195 -2.14 9.17 -36.97
CA ARG A 195 -0.95 8.44 -37.44
C ARG A 195 -1.28 7.06 -38.00
N LEU A 196 -2.26 6.36 -37.44
CA LEU A 196 -2.68 5.02 -37.92
C LEU A 196 -3.42 5.10 -39.25
N GLY A 197 -4.10 6.20 -39.55
CA GLY A 197 -4.77 6.41 -40.83
C GLY A 197 -3.82 6.49 -42.03
N SER A 198 -2.50 6.66 -41.79
CA SER A 198 -1.45 6.70 -42.80
C SER A 198 -0.66 5.39 -42.96
N THR A 199 -0.90 4.38 -42.12
CA THR A 199 -0.14 3.13 -42.16
C THR A 199 -1.06 1.94 -41.87
N GLN A 200 -1.68 1.39 -42.91
CA GLN A 200 -2.31 0.06 -42.83
C GLN A 200 -1.23 -1.03 -42.80
N THR A 201 -0.77 -1.38 -41.61
CA THR A 201 0.00 -2.60 -41.42
C THR A 201 -0.58 -3.34 -40.23
N SER A 202 -1.33 -4.38 -40.48
CA SER A 202 -1.84 -5.31 -39.49
C SER A 202 -0.66 -6.09 -38.89
N LEU A 203 -0.21 -5.70 -37.70
CA LEU A 203 0.68 -6.52 -36.90
C LEU A 203 -0.12 -7.66 -36.25
N PRO A 204 0.31 -8.90 -36.32
CA PRO A 204 -0.36 -10.00 -35.65
C PRO A 204 -0.23 -9.82 -34.12
N TYR A 205 -1.38 -9.78 -33.44
CA TYR A 205 -1.46 -9.74 -31.98
C TYR A 205 -0.94 -11.05 -31.38
N GLN A 206 0.26 -11.04 -30.84
CA GLN A 206 0.75 -12.12 -29.98
C GLN A 206 0.29 -11.87 -28.54
N SER A 207 -0.66 -12.68 -28.08
CA SER A 207 -1.07 -12.68 -26.68
C SER A 207 0.04 -13.30 -25.82
N SER A 208 0.90 -12.49 -25.24
CA SER A 208 1.74 -12.95 -24.15
C SER A 208 0.90 -13.14 -22.90
N LYS A 209 0.83 -14.36 -22.36
CA LYS A 209 0.31 -14.64 -21.02
C LYS A 209 1.22 -13.95 -20.01
N ARG A 210 0.91 -12.73 -19.63
CA ARG A 210 1.59 -12.07 -18.51
C ARG A 210 1.08 -12.70 -17.22
N SER A 211 1.97 -13.29 -16.46
CA SER A 211 1.77 -13.56 -15.02
C SER A 211 1.37 -12.25 -14.34
N GLY A 212 0.27 -12.26 -13.60
CA GLY A 212 -0.18 -11.07 -12.86
C GLY A 212 0.92 -10.53 -11.97
N SER A 213 1.06 -9.22 -11.90
CA SER A 213 2.06 -8.60 -11.04
C SER A 213 1.71 -8.84 -9.56
N ARG A 214 2.69 -8.76 -8.66
CA ARG A 214 2.43 -8.82 -7.21
C ARG A 214 1.41 -7.76 -6.78
N LEU A 215 1.42 -6.61 -7.45
CA LEU A 215 0.48 -5.53 -7.21
C LEU A 215 -0.96 -5.92 -7.58
N ASP A 216 -1.17 -6.62 -8.69
CA ASP A 216 -2.49 -7.14 -9.08
C ASP A 216 -3.03 -8.12 -8.04
N MET A 217 -2.17 -8.97 -7.46
CA MET A 217 -2.56 -9.88 -6.37
C MET A 217 -2.95 -9.14 -5.10
N MET A 218 -2.20 -8.09 -4.71
CA MET A 218 -2.50 -7.29 -3.52
C MET A 218 -3.80 -6.49 -3.65
N LEU A 219 -4.13 -6.07 -4.87
CA LEU A 219 -5.33 -5.28 -5.17
C LEU A 219 -6.59 -6.14 -5.40
N GLY A 220 -6.46 -7.46 -5.38
CA GLY A 220 -7.52 -8.41 -5.68
C GLY A 220 -7.89 -8.33 -7.16
N SER A 221 -7.34 -9.21 -7.99
CA SER A 221 -7.79 -9.37 -9.37
C SER A 221 -9.25 -9.82 -9.35
N GLN A 222 -10.17 -8.94 -9.76
CA GLN A 222 -11.48 -9.39 -10.20
C GLN A 222 -11.24 -10.23 -11.46
N GLN A 223 -11.21 -11.54 -11.31
CA GLN A 223 -11.34 -12.42 -12.46
C GLN A 223 -12.72 -12.14 -13.10
N PRO A 224 -12.79 -11.94 -14.41
CA PRO A 224 -14.08 -11.93 -15.06
C PRO A 224 -14.69 -13.32 -14.88
N ASP A 225 -15.82 -13.39 -14.18
CA ASP A 225 -16.66 -14.58 -14.14
C ASP A 225 -16.85 -15.07 -15.58
N ASN A 226 -16.43 -16.30 -15.82
CA ASN A 226 -16.79 -17.07 -17.01
C ASN A 226 -18.30 -17.30 -16.95
N LEU A 227 -19.08 -16.34 -17.41
CA LEU A 227 -20.47 -16.55 -17.75
C LEU A 227 -20.50 -17.57 -18.88
N SER A 228 -20.85 -18.76 -18.47
CA SER A 228 -21.19 -19.93 -19.25
C SER A 228 -21.85 -19.57 -20.62
N ARG A 229 -21.11 -19.80 -21.68
CA ARG A 229 -21.72 -20.13 -22.98
C ARG A 229 -22.18 -21.58 -22.91
N ASP A 230 -23.37 -21.79 -22.39
CA ASP A 230 -24.14 -23.01 -22.67
C ASP A 230 -25.56 -22.75 -22.20
N LYS A 231 -26.40 -22.46 -23.17
CA LYS A 231 -27.81 -22.82 -23.32
C LYS A 231 -28.52 -21.93 -24.34
N LEU A 232 -28.41 -22.31 -25.58
CA LEU A 232 -29.44 -22.13 -26.59
C LEU A 232 -29.24 -23.25 -27.61
N SER A 233 -29.89 -24.35 -27.31
CA SER A 233 -30.43 -25.31 -28.28
C SER A 233 -31.93 -25.15 -28.28
#